data_59fa01c48c719a9268ea29844fe816aa
#
_entry.id   59fa01c48c719a9268ea29844fe816aa
#
_cell.length_a   1.000
_cell.length_b   1.000
_cell.length_c   1.000
_cell.angle_alpha   90.00
_cell.angle_beta   90.00
_cell.angle_gamma   90.00
#
_symmetry.space_group_name_H-M   'P 1'
#
loop_
_entity.id
_entity.type
_entity.pdbx_description
1 polymer ?
#
loop_
_entity_poly.entity_id
_entity_poly.type
_entity_poly.pdbx_seq_one_letter_code
_entity_poly.pdbx_strand_id
1 'polypeptide(L)'
;VLNITCSIAVSSKSGNTKLVADALQRELTDAGVRFVASFDLDGAAADLAQSEGVESAKGAEGDEAVENGQSANAAASAPAESTSSTSTIATQASEADVVFVGFWCDKGSCSPAVQHFLQGLVGKRVFLFGTCGFGESDEYFAQILERVRAYLPVDARFIGGAMCQGKMGMGVKRRYEGMLEKDPENAQARVLIDNWNKAQSHPNEDDVSRLAAAAKEALE
;
A
#
# COMPACT_ATOMS: atom_id res chain seq x y z
N VAL A 1 9.58 16.58 23.87
CA VAL A 1 8.47 16.68 22.91
C VAL A 1 9.10 16.88 21.55
N LEU A 2 9.02 15.87 20.70
CA LEU A 2 9.47 15.97 19.31
C LEU A 2 8.60 17.02 18.61
N ASN A 3 9.17 18.14 18.24
CA ASN A 3 8.44 19.20 17.51
C ASN A 3 8.43 18.87 16.01
N ILE A 4 8.07 17.62 15.66
CA ILE A 4 8.05 17.08 14.29
C ILE A 4 6.60 17.10 13.81
N THR A 5 6.40 17.63 12.61
CA THR A 5 5.11 17.58 11.93
C THR A 5 5.07 16.40 10.95
N CYS A 6 3.95 15.70 10.92
CA CYS A 6 3.74 14.56 10.04
C CYS A 6 2.53 14.78 9.13
N SER A 7 2.58 14.23 7.93
CA SER A 7 1.43 14.01 7.06
C SER A 7 1.27 12.52 6.79
N ILE A 8 0.05 12.10 6.42
CA ILE A 8 -0.25 10.72 6.10
C ILE A 8 -1.02 10.65 4.79
N ALA A 9 -0.55 9.84 3.85
CA ALA A 9 -1.19 9.60 2.56
C ALA A 9 -1.46 8.10 2.39
N VAL A 10 -2.67 7.72 2.00
CA VAL A 10 -3.12 6.33 2.03
C VAL A 10 -3.79 5.94 0.73
N SER A 11 -3.43 4.77 0.20
CA SER A 11 -4.17 4.02 -0.81
C SER A 11 -4.71 2.73 -0.19
N SER A 12 -6.03 2.49 -0.29
CA SER A 12 -6.68 1.37 0.41
C SER A 12 -7.87 0.80 -0.33
N LYS A 13 -7.65 -0.19 -1.19
CA LYS A 13 -8.68 -0.81 -2.03
C LYS A 13 -9.78 -1.54 -1.24
N SER A 14 -9.43 -2.22 -0.15
CA SER A 14 -10.34 -3.05 0.66
C SER A 14 -10.59 -2.50 2.07
N GLY A 15 -10.09 -1.31 2.40
CA GLY A 15 -10.21 -0.70 3.71
C GLY A 15 -9.15 -1.13 4.73
N ASN A 16 -8.38 -2.20 4.49
CA ASN A 16 -7.38 -2.68 5.46
C ASN A 16 -6.30 -1.63 5.76
N THR A 17 -5.70 -1.05 4.72
CA THR A 17 -4.65 -0.03 4.88
C THR A 17 -5.19 1.23 5.55
N LYS A 18 -6.42 1.62 5.22
CA LYS A 18 -7.11 2.75 5.88
C LYS A 18 -7.30 2.51 7.37
N LEU A 19 -7.76 1.31 7.75
CA LEU A 19 -7.92 0.91 9.15
C LEU A 19 -6.59 1.02 9.91
N VAL A 20 -5.51 0.51 9.32
CA VAL A 20 -4.15 0.62 9.89
C VAL A 20 -3.71 2.07 9.99
N ALA A 21 -3.95 2.89 8.95
CA ALA A 21 -3.59 4.29 8.95
C ALA A 21 -4.28 5.08 10.07
N ASP A 22 -5.59 4.88 10.23
CA ASP A 22 -6.39 5.56 11.25
C ASP A 22 -5.93 5.16 12.67
N ALA A 23 -5.61 3.89 12.87
CA ALA A 23 -5.11 3.39 14.14
C ALA A 23 -3.68 3.89 14.42
N LEU A 24 -2.78 3.84 13.43
CA LEU A 24 -1.41 4.35 13.54
C LEU A 24 -1.39 5.86 13.84
N GLN A 25 -2.24 6.63 13.16
CA GLN A 25 -2.35 8.06 13.41
C GLN A 25 -2.79 8.36 14.85
N ARG A 26 -3.76 7.61 15.40
CA ARG A 26 -4.18 7.75 16.80
C ARG A 26 -3.03 7.43 17.75
N GLU A 27 -2.41 6.25 17.61
CA GLU A 27 -1.29 5.80 18.45
C GLU A 27 -0.13 6.80 18.49
N LEU A 28 0.22 7.37 17.33
CA LEU A 28 1.28 8.37 17.24
C LEU A 28 0.85 9.73 17.81
N THR A 29 -0.40 10.13 17.62
CA THR A 29 -0.94 11.37 18.21
C THR A 29 -0.96 11.29 19.73
N ASP A 30 -1.37 10.16 20.30
CA ASP A 30 -1.35 9.89 21.73
C ASP A 30 0.10 9.91 22.30
N ALA A 31 1.07 9.55 21.47
CA ALA A 31 2.50 9.67 21.78
C ALA A 31 3.08 11.08 21.55
N GLY A 32 2.27 12.06 21.17
CA GLY A 32 2.67 13.46 21.02
C GLY A 32 3.14 13.85 19.61
N VAL A 33 2.95 12.99 18.60
CA VAL A 33 3.25 13.31 17.19
C VAL A 33 2.11 14.18 16.62
N ARG A 34 2.48 15.27 15.94
CA ARG A 34 1.53 16.19 15.36
C ARG A 34 1.30 15.89 13.87
N PHE A 35 0.10 15.41 13.51
CA PHE A 35 -0.32 15.30 12.12
C PHE A 35 -0.96 16.61 11.64
N VAL A 36 -0.50 17.10 10.48
CA VAL A 36 -0.96 18.37 9.87
C VAL A 36 -1.88 18.15 8.68
N ALA A 37 -1.79 16.98 8.01
CA ALA A 37 -2.63 16.64 6.85
C ALA A 37 -2.82 15.13 6.71
N SER A 38 -3.93 14.74 6.08
CA SER A 38 -4.25 13.36 5.69
C SER A 38 -4.83 13.34 4.28
N PHE A 39 -4.37 12.41 3.43
CA PHE A 39 -4.74 12.34 2.02
C PHE A 39 -5.19 10.92 1.65
N ASP A 40 -6.24 10.84 0.84
CA ASP A 40 -6.69 9.62 0.15
C ASP A 40 -6.17 9.62 -1.29
N LEU A 41 -5.25 8.70 -1.59
CA LEU A 41 -4.61 8.60 -2.91
C LEU A 41 -5.53 7.93 -3.96
N ASP A 42 -6.48 7.11 -3.53
CA ASP A 42 -7.42 6.44 -4.43
C ASP A 42 -8.56 7.37 -4.84
N GLY A 43 -9.07 8.21 -3.91
CA GLY A 43 -10.08 9.23 -4.17
C GLY A 43 -9.58 10.30 -5.14
N ALA A 44 -8.37 10.77 -4.95
CA ALA A 44 -7.77 11.77 -5.83
C ALA A 44 -7.57 11.27 -7.29
N ALA A 45 -7.31 9.97 -7.47
CA ALA A 45 -7.22 9.37 -8.80
C ALA A 45 -8.61 9.21 -9.46
N ALA A 46 -9.66 8.98 -8.68
CA ALA A 46 -11.03 8.85 -9.17
C ALA A 46 -11.63 10.20 -9.60
N ASP A 47 -11.35 11.28 -8.89
CA ASP A 47 -11.82 12.63 -9.21
C ASP A 47 -11.24 13.12 -10.55
N LEU A 48 -10.02 12.73 -10.88
CA LEU A 48 -9.41 13.03 -12.19
C LEU A 48 -10.10 12.29 -13.34
N ALA A 49 -10.35 11.00 -13.19
CA ALA A 49 -11.00 10.20 -14.23
C ALA A 49 -12.42 10.70 -14.55
N GLN A 50 -13.09 11.31 -13.59
CA GLN A 50 -14.41 11.92 -13.78
C GLN A 50 -14.36 13.32 -14.43
N SER A 51 -13.30 14.08 -14.20
CA SER A 51 -13.12 15.41 -14.80
C SER A 51 -12.76 15.37 -16.29
N GLU A 52 -12.22 14.25 -16.77
CA GLU A 52 -11.79 14.06 -18.17
C GLU A 52 -12.85 13.41 -19.09
N GLY A 53 -14.07 13.15 -18.60
CA GLY A 53 -15.22 12.77 -19.44
C GLY A 53 -15.07 11.48 -20.23
N VAL A 54 -14.30 10.49 -19.75
CA VAL A 54 -14.20 9.17 -20.40
C VAL A 54 -15.23 8.22 -19.79
N GLU A 55 -16.29 7.97 -20.53
CA GLU A 55 -17.22 6.86 -20.26
C GLU A 55 -16.44 5.53 -20.24
N SER A 56 -16.14 5.03 -19.04
CA SER A 56 -15.58 3.69 -18.88
C SER A 56 -16.63 2.65 -19.21
N ALA A 57 -16.50 2.07 -20.39
CA ALA A 57 -17.19 0.82 -20.75
C ALA A 57 -16.89 -0.22 -19.65
N LYS A 58 -17.98 -0.79 -19.13
CA LYS A 58 -18.01 -1.91 -18.20
C LYS A 58 -17.30 -3.10 -18.85
N GLY A 59 -16.02 -3.28 -18.56
CA GLY A 59 -15.16 -4.34 -19.09
C GLY A 59 -14.98 -5.42 -18.05
N ALA A 60 -15.30 -6.64 -18.46
CA ALA A 60 -15.28 -7.90 -17.75
C ALA A 60 -14.01 -8.14 -16.90
N GLU A 61 -14.25 -8.78 -15.77
CA GLU A 61 -13.23 -9.43 -14.95
C GLU A 61 -12.37 -10.38 -15.80
N GLY A 62 -11.15 -9.96 -16.10
CA GLY A 62 -10.14 -10.75 -16.79
C GLY A 62 -9.31 -11.53 -15.77
N ASP A 63 -9.47 -12.83 -15.84
CA ASP A 63 -8.70 -13.88 -15.21
C ASP A 63 -7.24 -13.81 -15.72
N GLU A 64 -6.27 -13.51 -14.87
CA GLU A 64 -4.86 -13.72 -15.22
C GLU A 64 -4.14 -14.55 -14.18
N ALA A 65 -3.72 -15.71 -14.68
CA ALA A 65 -2.91 -16.71 -14.01
C ALA A 65 -1.56 -16.16 -13.58
N VAL A 66 -1.11 -16.62 -12.41
CA VAL A 66 0.27 -16.46 -11.95
C VAL A 66 1.15 -17.41 -12.74
N GLU A 67 1.85 -16.91 -13.75
CA GLU A 67 3.01 -17.58 -14.31
C GLU A 67 4.31 -17.03 -13.71
N ASN A 68 5.12 -17.96 -13.19
CA ASN A 68 6.52 -17.75 -12.91
C ASN A 68 7.28 -17.50 -14.23
N GLY A 69 8.01 -16.40 -14.35
CA GLY A 69 8.83 -16.17 -15.53
C GLY A 69 9.63 -14.88 -15.45
N GLN A 70 10.92 -15.05 -15.47
CA GLN A 70 11.98 -14.05 -15.54
C GLN A 70 11.82 -13.03 -16.66
N SER A 71 12.35 -11.81 -16.31
CA SER A 71 13.06 -10.90 -17.21
C SER A 71 12.36 -10.37 -18.45
N ALA A 72 12.20 -9.06 -18.48
CA ALA A 72 12.78 -8.22 -19.54
C ALA A 72 12.48 -6.74 -19.27
N ASN A 73 13.55 -5.97 -19.31
CA ASN A 73 13.61 -4.52 -19.42
C ASN A 73 12.88 -4.09 -20.69
N ALA A 74 11.83 -3.31 -20.57
CA ALA A 74 11.27 -2.57 -21.69
C ALA A 74 10.86 -1.19 -21.19
N ALA A 75 11.63 -0.21 -21.62
CA ALA A 75 11.25 1.21 -21.54
C ALA A 75 9.93 1.39 -22.31
N ALA A 76 8.87 1.72 -21.60
CA ALA A 76 7.61 2.12 -22.18
C ALA A 76 7.37 3.59 -21.84
N SER A 77 7.22 4.37 -22.91
CA SER A 77 6.83 5.76 -22.96
C SER A 77 5.64 6.05 -22.06
N ALA A 78 5.79 7.04 -21.19
CA ALA A 78 4.77 7.55 -20.29
C ALA A 78 3.62 8.21 -21.07
N PRO A 79 2.35 7.98 -20.69
CA PRO A 79 1.29 8.92 -20.98
C PRO A 79 1.39 10.08 -19.98
N ALA A 80 1.73 11.26 -20.47
CA ALA A 80 1.67 12.48 -19.72
C ALA A 80 0.20 12.92 -19.67
N GLU A 81 -0.42 12.89 -18.47
CA GLU A 81 -1.51 13.81 -18.09
C GLU A 81 -2.25 13.47 -16.80
N SER A 82 -2.04 12.30 -16.20
CA SER A 82 -2.63 11.97 -14.86
C SER A 82 -1.80 12.53 -13.67
N THR A 83 -0.79 13.31 -13.94
CA THR A 83 0.22 13.78 -12.97
C THR A 83 -0.20 14.96 -12.10
N SER A 84 -1.25 15.71 -12.46
CA SER A 84 -1.55 17.00 -11.83
C SER A 84 -2.03 16.89 -10.37
N SER A 85 -2.98 15.99 -10.04
CA SER A 85 -3.54 15.94 -8.67
C SER A 85 -2.65 15.19 -7.70
N THR A 86 -2.06 14.08 -8.11
CA THR A 86 -1.12 13.34 -7.23
C THR A 86 0.12 14.17 -6.95
N SER A 87 0.58 14.95 -7.91
CA SER A 87 1.68 15.92 -7.75
C SER A 87 1.30 17.05 -6.79
N THR A 88 0.08 17.56 -6.86
CA THR A 88 -0.42 18.59 -5.94
C THR A 88 -0.51 18.05 -4.51
N ILE A 89 -1.02 16.83 -4.34
CA ILE A 89 -1.10 16.16 -3.03
C ILE A 89 0.31 15.90 -2.47
N ALA A 90 1.26 15.46 -3.31
CA ALA A 90 2.65 15.27 -2.88
C ALA A 90 3.27 16.58 -2.39
N THR A 91 3.00 17.69 -3.08
CA THR A 91 3.45 19.03 -2.65
C THR A 91 2.86 19.41 -1.30
N GLN A 92 1.54 19.23 -1.10
CA GLN A 92 0.87 19.55 0.17
C GLN A 92 1.35 18.62 1.30
N ALA A 93 1.49 17.33 1.03
CA ALA A 93 2.02 16.37 2.01
C ALA A 93 3.45 16.72 2.44
N SER A 94 4.22 17.31 1.51
CA SER A 94 5.60 17.74 1.72
C SER A 94 5.75 19.01 2.56
N GLU A 95 4.66 19.65 3.01
CA GLU A 95 4.74 20.72 4.01
C GLU A 95 5.11 20.19 5.42
N ALA A 96 4.88 18.90 5.67
CA ALA A 96 5.30 18.21 6.89
C ALA A 96 6.79 17.80 6.86
N ASP A 97 7.38 17.59 8.04
CA ASP A 97 8.76 17.12 8.20
C ASP A 97 8.90 15.65 7.79
N VAL A 98 7.86 14.86 8.05
CA VAL A 98 7.80 13.42 7.74
C VAL A 98 6.50 13.09 7.03
N VAL A 99 6.58 12.30 5.98
CA VAL A 99 5.43 11.78 5.23
C VAL A 99 5.27 10.29 5.48
N PHE A 100 4.14 9.90 6.06
CA PHE A 100 3.72 8.51 6.17
C PHE A 100 2.95 8.12 4.92
N VAL A 101 3.36 7.02 4.26
CA VAL A 101 2.71 6.54 3.04
C VAL A 101 2.19 5.13 3.26
N GLY A 102 0.87 5.00 3.26
CA GLY A 102 0.16 3.74 3.38
C GLY A 102 -0.26 3.17 2.03
N PHE A 103 0.02 1.90 1.79
CA PHE A 103 -0.35 1.22 0.55
C PHE A 103 -0.88 -0.19 0.77
N TRP A 104 -1.78 -0.64 -0.09
CA TRP A 104 -2.11 -2.05 -0.21
C TRP A 104 -1.17 -2.72 -1.22
N CYS A 105 -0.78 -3.96 -0.94
CA CYS A 105 0.11 -4.71 -1.83
C CYS A 105 -0.64 -5.14 -3.09
N ASP A 106 -0.21 -4.62 -4.23
CA ASP A 106 -0.63 -5.02 -5.56
C ASP A 106 0.51 -5.76 -6.27
N LYS A 107 0.31 -7.06 -6.55
CA LYS A 107 1.30 -7.91 -7.26
C LYS A 107 2.73 -7.79 -6.70
N GLY A 108 2.88 -7.70 -5.38
CA GLY A 108 4.17 -7.59 -4.71
C GLY A 108 4.79 -6.18 -4.70
N SER A 109 4.02 -5.15 -5.03
CA SER A 109 4.42 -3.73 -5.01
C SER A 109 3.24 -2.86 -4.57
N CYS A 110 3.16 -1.61 -5.00
CA CYS A 110 2.06 -0.69 -4.75
C CYS A 110 1.37 -0.25 -6.06
N SER A 111 0.20 0.40 -5.95
CA SER A 111 -0.54 0.92 -7.09
C SER A 111 0.20 2.04 -7.81
N PRO A 112 -0.10 2.31 -9.12
CA PRO A 112 0.49 3.42 -9.85
C PRO A 112 0.28 4.80 -9.18
N ALA A 113 -0.87 5.02 -8.53
CA ALA A 113 -1.13 6.25 -7.79
C ALA A 113 -0.12 6.45 -6.65
N VAL A 114 0.20 5.40 -5.91
CA VAL A 114 1.23 5.44 -4.85
C VAL A 114 2.61 5.66 -5.45
N GLN A 115 2.95 5.01 -6.57
CA GLN A 115 4.24 5.20 -7.25
C GLN A 115 4.46 6.67 -7.65
N HIS A 116 3.47 7.28 -8.30
CA HIS A 116 3.53 8.70 -8.67
C HIS A 116 3.63 9.62 -7.46
N PHE A 117 2.87 9.33 -6.39
CA PHE A 117 2.95 10.09 -5.16
C PHE A 117 4.34 10.05 -4.54
N LEU A 118 4.94 8.86 -4.44
CA LEU A 118 6.28 8.66 -3.89
C LEU A 118 7.34 9.43 -4.68
N GLN A 119 7.26 9.42 -6.02
CA GLN A 119 8.17 10.16 -6.89
C GLN A 119 8.14 11.68 -6.67
N GLY A 120 7.03 12.21 -6.13
CA GLY A 120 6.89 13.64 -5.80
C GLY A 120 7.48 14.04 -4.43
N LEU A 121 7.94 13.09 -3.60
CA LEU A 121 8.43 13.38 -2.24
C LEU A 121 9.91 13.77 -2.19
N VAL A 122 10.30 14.74 -3.01
CA VAL A 122 11.68 15.24 -3.14
C VAL A 122 12.18 15.79 -1.80
N GLY A 123 13.33 15.31 -1.32
CA GLY A 123 13.99 15.78 -0.09
C GLY A 123 13.26 15.42 1.22
N LYS A 124 12.20 14.60 1.18
CA LYS A 124 11.39 14.29 2.37
C LYS A 124 11.85 13.07 3.13
N ARG A 125 11.59 13.08 4.46
CA ARG A 125 11.67 11.89 5.30
C ARG A 125 10.38 11.10 5.09
N VAL A 126 10.49 9.82 4.72
CA VAL A 126 9.34 8.97 4.37
C VAL A 126 9.34 7.70 5.18
N PHE A 127 8.22 7.42 5.84
CA PHE A 127 7.92 6.13 6.46
C PHE A 127 6.87 5.39 5.61
N LEU A 128 7.17 4.15 5.22
CA LEU A 128 6.26 3.33 4.45
C LEU A 128 5.52 2.33 5.35
N PHE A 129 4.21 2.20 5.18
CA PHE A 129 3.48 1.12 5.81
C PHE A 129 2.50 0.47 4.82
N GLY A 130 2.23 -0.82 5.01
CA GLY A 130 1.42 -1.51 4.04
C GLY A 130 0.64 -2.69 4.59
N THR A 131 -0.35 -3.13 3.80
CA THR A 131 -1.10 -4.36 4.04
C THR A 131 -1.02 -5.30 2.85
N CYS A 132 -0.88 -6.60 3.11
CA CYS A 132 -0.81 -7.63 2.09
C CYS A 132 -1.68 -8.84 2.48
N GLY A 133 -2.31 -9.50 1.50
CA GLY A 133 -3.09 -10.70 1.77
C GLY A 133 -2.25 -11.91 2.23
N PHE A 134 -0.96 -11.94 1.89
CA PHE A 134 0.01 -12.92 2.38
C PHE A 134 0.86 -12.30 3.48
N GLY A 135 0.98 -12.95 4.66
CA GLY A 135 1.48 -12.24 5.82
C GLY A 135 2.38 -13.00 6.78
N GLU A 136 2.89 -14.17 6.44
CA GLU A 136 3.62 -14.99 7.42
C GLU A 136 5.15 -14.82 7.39
N SER A 137 5.71 -13.94 6.54
CA SER A 137 7.16 -13.80 6.42
C SER A 137 7.58 -12.34 6.45
N ASP A 138 8.40 -11.99 7.43
CA ASP A 138 9.03 -10.67 7.54
C ASP A 138 9.92 -10.40 6.32
N GLU A 139 10.57 -11.42 5.77
CA GLU A 139 11.37 -11.31 4.55
C GLU A 139 10.52 -10.94 3.34
N TYR A 140 9.31 -11.49 3.24
CA TYR A 140 8.39 -11.14 2.16
C TYR A 140 7.91 -9.69 2.26
N PHE A 141 7.59 -9.22 3.46
CA PHE A 141 7.25 -7.82 3.71
C PHE A 141 8.42 -6.89 3.41
N ALA A 142 9.64 -7.25 3.83
CA ALA A 142 10.85 -6.48 3.52
C ALA A 142 11.07 -6.36 2.01
N GLN A 143 10.88 -7.43 1.24
CA GLN A 143 10.99 -7.39 -0.22
C GLN A 143 9.95 -6.46 -0.87
N ILE A 144 8.72 -6.43 -0.36
CA ILE A 144 7.68 -5.51 -0.85
C ILE A 144 8.08 -4.06 -0.54
N LEU A 145 8.50 -3.79 0.69
CA LEU A 145 8.94 -2.46 1.12
C LEU A 145 10.12 -1.96 0.27
N GLU A 146 11.11 -2.79 -0.03
CA GLU A 146 12.24 -2.41 -0.89
C GLU A 146 11.81 -2.10 -2.33
N ARG A 147 10.85 -2.86 -2.90
CA ARG A 147 10.30 -2.54 -4.22
C ARG A 147 9.54 -1.23 -4.24
N VAL A 148 8.78 -0.93 -3.18
CA VAL A 148 8.03 0.32 -3.06
C VAL A 148 8.96 1.50 -2.77
N ARG A 149 9.96 1.31 -1.92
CA ARG A 149 11.01 2.29 -1.65
C ARG A 149 11.75 2.74 -2.91
N ALA A 150 11.93 1.85 -3.89
CA ALA A 150 12.61 2.16 -5.14
C ALA A 150 11.93 3.28 -5.97
N TYR A 151 10.68 3.63 -5.68
CA TYR A 151 10.00 4.78 -6.31
C TYR A 151 10.31 6.11 -5.64
N LEU A 152 10.99 6.13 -4.50
CA LEU A 152 11.40 7.38 -3.85
C LEU A 152 12.52 8.07 -4.66
N PRO A 153 12.49 9.42 -4.74
CA PRO A 153 13.60 10.19 -5.30
C PRO A 153 14.92 9.94 -4.56
N VAL A 154 16.03 10.11 -5.24
CA VAL A 154 17.38 9.88 -4.66
C VAL A 154 17.66 10.73 -3.42
N ASP A 155 17.10 11.91 -3.35
CA ASP A 155 17.24 12.85 -2.24
C ASP A 155 16.18 12.66 -1.13
N ALA A 156 15.17 11.81 -1.34
CA ALA A 156 14.25 11.42 -0.27
C ALA A 156 14.93 10.48 0.72
N ARG A 157 14.65 10.69 2.01
CA ARG A 157 15.19 9.85 3.07
C ARG A 157 14.13 8.83 3.53
N PHE A 158 14.29 7.59 3.14
CA PHE A 158 13.55 6.49 3.74
C PHE A 158 13.99 6.32 5.20
N ILE A 159 13.07 6.49 6.15
CA ILE A 159 13.38 6.42 7.59
C ILE A 159 12.92 5.10 8.22
N GLY A 160 12.16 4.29 7.52
CA GLY A 160 11.69 2.99 7.98
C GLY A 160 10.39 2.57 7.33
N GLY A 161 9.97 1.36 7.62
CA GLY A 161 8.70 0.85 7.15
C GLY A 161 8.29 -0.44 7.82
N ALA A 162 6.98 -0.71 7.84
CA ALA A 162 6.41 -1.93 8.39
C ALA A 162 5.18 -2.36 7.63
N MET A 163 4.92 -3.67 7.59
CA MET A 163 3.74 -4.23 6.95
C MET A 163 3.02 -5.20 7.88
N CYS A 164 1.76 -5.44 7.59
CA CYS A 164 0.99 -6.50 8.22
C CYS A 164 0.11 -7.23 7.20
N GLN A 165 -0.44 -8.35 7.64
CA GLN A 165 -1.45 -9.03 6.85
C GLN A 165 -2.76 -8.24 6.85
N GLY A 166 -3.56 -8.40 5.79
CA GLY A 166 -4.89 -7.80 5.66
C GLY A 166 -5.91 -8.80 5.12
N LYS A 167 -7.18 -8.60 5.47
CA LYS A 167 -8.28 -9.45 4.99
C LYS A 167 -8.33 -9.50 3.47
N MET A 168 -8.56 -10.71 2.98
CA MET A 168 -8.86 -10.94 1.57
C MET A 168 -10.36 -11.16 1.37
N GLY A 169 -10.89 -10.62 0.26
CA GLY A 169 -12.30 -10.74 -0.09
C GLY A 169 -12.72 -12.18 -0.43
N MET A 170 -14.03 -12.45 -0.36
CA MET A 170 -14.61 -13.77 -0.67
C MET A 170 -14.37 -14.22 -2.12
N GLY A 171 -14.20 -13.28 -3.07
CA GLY A 171 -13.88 -13.62 -4.46
C GLY A 171 -12.54 -14.37 -4.59
N VAL A 172 -11.56 -14.00 -3.77
CA VAL A 172 -10.26 -14.70 -3.71
C VAL A 172 -10.44 -16.14 -3.20
N LYS A 173 -11.24 -16.32 -2.14
CA LYS A 173 -11.53 -17.66 -1.59
C LYS A 173 -12.18 -18.56 -2.63
N ARG A 174 -13.24 -18.07 -3.29
CA ARG A 174 -13.95 -18.83 -4.33
C ARG A 174 -13.02 -19.28 -5.47
N ARG A 175 -12.07 -18.42 -5.86
CA ARG A 175 -11.07 -18.80 -6.87
C ARG A 175 -10.20 -19.96 -6.39
N TYR A 176 -9.75 -19.95 -5.13
CA TYR A 176 -8.95 -21.03 -4.56
C TYR A 176 -9.75 -22.32 -4.39
N GLU A 177 -11.02 -22.23 -3.95
CA GLU A 177 -11.94 -23.35 -3.87
C GLU A 177 -12.19 -23.96 -5.26
N GLY A 178 -12.37 -23.13 -6.31
CA GLY A 178 -12.49 -23.59 -7.70
C GLY A 178 -11.24 -24.29 -8.25
N MET A 179 -10.04 -24.00 -7.68
CA MET A 179 -8.84 -24.78 -8.01
C MET A 179 -8.91 -26.19 -7.41
N LEU A 180 -9.45 -26.35 -6.19
CA LEU A 180 -9.65 -27.68 -5.56
C LEU A 180 -10.78 -28.48 -6.22
N GLU A 181 -11.82 -27.81 -6.73
CA GLU A 181 -12.89 -28.49 -7.48
C GLU A 181 -12.36 -29.13 -8.78
N LYS A 182 -11.39 -28.45 -9.44
CA LYS A 182 -10.75 -28.95 -10.66
C LYS A 182 -9.69 -30.02 -10.38
N ASP A 183 -8.97 -29.87 -9.28
CA ASP A 183 -7.92 -30.79 -8.84
C ASP A 183 -7.96 -30.92 -7.30
N PRO A 184 -8.64 -31.95 -6.78
CA PRO A 184 -8.78 -32.17 -5.33
C PRO A 184 -7.45 -32.39 -4.59
N GLU A 185 -6.38 -32.79 -5.30
CA GLU A 185 -5.05 -32.99 -4.74
C GLU A 185 -4.15 -31.75 -4.82
N ASN A 186 -4.66 -30.62 -5.29
CA ASN A 186 -3.90 -29.37 -5.43
C ASN A 186 -3.42 -28.83 -4.07
N ALA A 187 -2.19 -29.16 -3.72
CA ALA A 187 -1.58 -28.74 -2.45
C ALA A 187 -1.45 -27.21 -2.36
N GLN A 188 -1.17 -26.54 -3.49
CA GLN A 188 -1.06 -25.08 -3.52
C GLN A 188 -2.40 -24.40 -3.18
N ALA A 189 -3.51 -24.90 -3.72
CA ALA A 189 -4.83 -24.36 -3.40
C ALA A 189 -5.17 -24.50 -1.92
N ARG A 190 -4.80 -25.62 -1.29
CA ARG A 190 -4.97 -25.80 0.17
C ARG A 190 -4.20 -24.75 0.96
N VAL A 191 -2.92 -24.53 0.64
CA VAL A 191 -2.08 -23.50 1.29
C VAL A 191 -2.68 -22.10 1.10
N LEU A 192 -3.19 -21.79 -0.08
CA LEU A 192 -3.82 -20.50 -0.37
C LEU A 192 -5.10 -20.28 0.44
N ILE A 193 -5.92 -21.34 0.63
CA ILE A 193 -7.13 -21.30 1.46
C ILE A 193 -6.76 -21.13 2.95
N ASP A 194 -5.74 -21.85 3.43
CA ASP A 194 -5.26 -21.71 4.80
C ASP A 194 -4.76 -20.29 5.08
N ASN A 195 -3.98 -19.71 4.17
CA ASN A 195 -3.56 -18.33 4.26
C ASN A 195 -4.78 -17.37 4.24
N TRP A 196 -5.77 -17.63 3.38
CA TRP A 196 -7.00 -16.83 3.36
C TRP A 196 -7.72 -16.87 4.71
N ASN A 197 -7.82 -18.04 5.35
CA ASN A 197 -8.45 -18.20 6.66
C ASN A 197 -7.69 -17.40 7.73
N LYS A 198 -6.36 -17.47 7.75
CA LYS A 198 -5.51 -16.72 8.68
C LYS A 198 -5.67 -15.20 8.48
N ALA A 199 -5.69 -14.74 7.24
CA ALA A 199 -5.86 -13.33 6.89
C ALA A 199 -7.16 -12.70 7.43
N GLN A 200 -8.21 -13.50 7.73
CA GLN A 200 -9.49 -12.96 8.19
C GLN A 200 -9.42 -12.28 9.56
N SER A 201 -8.43 -12.59 10.38
CA SER A 201 -8.18 -11.94 11.68
C SER A 201 -7.28 -10.70 11.61
N HIS A 202 -6.82 -10.32 10.42
CA HIS A 202 -5.89 -9.20 10.20
C HIS A 202 -6.51 -8.09 9.33
N PRO A 203 -6.12 -6.81 9.53
CA PRO A 203 -5.22 -6.34 10.60
C PRO A 203 -5.89 -6.45 11.96
N ASN A 204 -5.11 -6.69 13.01
CA ASN A 204 -5.55 -6.74 14.40
C ASN A 204 -4.75 -5.75 15.28
N GLU A 205 -5.00 -5.72 16.57
CA GLU A 205 -4.34 -4.81 17.52
C GLU A 205 -2.81 -5.04 17.60
N ASP A 206 -2.37 -6.29 17.53
CA ASP A 206 -0.94 -6.61 17.54
C ASP A 206 -0.23 -6.10 16.29
N ASP A 207 -0.90 -6.17 15.12
CA ASP A 207 -0.38 -5.60 13.89
C ASP A 207 -0.20 -4.09 14.00
N VAL A 208 -1.21 -3.39 14.50
CA VAL A 208 -1.16 -1.94 14.71
C VAL A 208 -0.07 -1.57 15.69
N SER A 209 0.05 -2.28 16.81
CA SER A 209 1.06 -2.02 17.84
C SER A 209 2.48 -2.19 17.29
N ARG A 210 2.74 -3.23 16.48
CA ARG A 210 4.04 -3.43 15.83
C ARG A 210 4.35 -2.31 14.83
N LEU A 211 3.39 -1.89 14.02
CA LEU A 211 3.58 -0.79 13.08
C LEU A 211 3.82 0.54 13.81
N ALA A 212 3.08 0.79 14.88
CA ALA A 212 3.26 2.00 15.69
C ALA A 212 4.63 2.03 16.39
N ALA A 213 5.10 0.90 16.89
CA ALA A 213 6.44 0.78 17.48
C ALA A 213 7.54 1.11 16.45
N ALA A 214 7.46 0.51 15.25
CA ALA A 214 8.41 0.79 14.18
C ALA A 214 8.36 2.26 13.72
N ALA A 215 7.18 2.86 13.68
CA ALA A 215 7.02 4.27 13.34
C ALA A 215 7.60 5.21 14.41
N LYS A 216 7.42 4.90 15.71
CA LYS A 216 8.00 5.66 16.82
C LYS A 216 9.52 5.62 16.78
N GLU A 217 10.11 4.43 16.58
CA GLU A 217 11.55 4.25 16.43
C GLU A 217 12.12 5.05 15.25
N ALA A 218 11.41 5.08 14.12
CA ALA A 218 11.83 5.83 12.95
C ALA A 218 11.79 7.36 13.12
N LEU A 219 11.02 7.86 14.10
CA LEU A 219 10.90 9.30 14.40
C LEU A 219 11.98 9.80 15.38
N GLU A 220 12.66 8.90 16.09
CA GLU A 220 13.77 9.21 16.99
C GLU A 220 15.05 9.54 16.19
#